data_894d5f5ce7e68485bb089a18f0478f2a
#
_entry.id   894d5f5ce7e68485bb089a18f0478f2a
#
_cell.length_a   1.000
_cell.length_b   1.000
_cell.length_c   1.000
_cell.angle_alpha   90.00
_cell.angle_beta   90.00
_cell.angle_gamma   90.00
#
_symmetry.space_group_name_H-M   'P 1'
#
loop_
_entity.id
_entity.type
_entity.pdbx_description
1 polymer ?
#
loop_
_entity_poly.entity_id
_entity_poly.type
_entity_poly.pdbx_seq_one_letter_code
_entity_poly.pdbx_strand_id
1 'polypeptide(L)'
;MKKTLIAVAALSAMAASAMAANVTLYGKIDQGFQVQSKKVDGEDRATTWKGVSGISSGSRWGLKGTEQLADGYTVGFVLESGFDGMNGSGNNAFNRDAFLTLNTPFGMLTVGRTGKLSDGNTGDIIAGQASPFGTSYKLAASTNTTFVGFNNDRTDRALRYVSPKFAGVQFHAEYANMTYKNADGKDVVGATASTKKRYGGIGVSYANGPFYAAVTAETIRLPASGTAKNPQAYALAMNYDFGVAKVFGGYQYAKDNTWGGKDSNAGTLGVSAPVAGGTLMASVAYAKGDNDHKLTTGAIGYKYSLSKRTYVYTDLAYAEDKNPAKTKTTEFNVGMCHNF
;
A
#
# COMPACT_ATOMS: atom_id res chain seq x y z
N MET A 1 16.21 -14.97 -38.98
CA MET A 1 17.42 -15.39 -38.25
C MET A 1 18.36 -14.23 -37.85
N LYS A 2 18.64 -13.22 -38.68
CA LYS A 2 19.56 -12.11 -38.31
C LYS A 2 19.02 -11.20 -37.15
N LYS A 3 17.70 -10.99 -37.05
CA LYS A 3 17.10 -10.14 -36.01
C LYS A 3 17.09 -10.80 -34.61
N THR A 4 17.00 -12.12 -34.52
CA THR A 4 17.10 -12.89 -33.28
C THR A 4 18.50 -12.95 -32.73
N LEU A 5 19.51 -13.01 -33.61
CA LEU A 5 20.93 -12.98 -33.19
C LEU A 5 21.34 -11.62 -32.61
N ILE A 6 20.79 -10.51 -33.13
CA ILE A 6 21.05 -9.17 -32.60
C ILE A 6 20.41 -9.00 -31.23
N ALA A 7 19.20 -9.55 -31.01
CA ALA A 7 18.54 -9.51 -29.71
C ALA A 7 19.28 -10.34 -28.65
N VAL A 8 19.82 -11.51 -29.02
CA VAL A 8 20.63 -12.34 -28.10
C VAL A 8 21.98 -11.70 -27.83
N ALA A 9 22.62 -11.07 -28.82
CA ALA A 9 23.87 -10.34 -28.62
C ALA A 9 23.69 -9.08 -27.75
N ALA A 10 22.55 -8.38 -27.90
CA ALA A 10 22.21 -7.24 -27.03
C ALA A 10 21.94 -7.68 -25.59
N LEU A 11 21.24 -8.81 -25.39
CA LEU A 11 21.01 -9.39 -24.07
C LEU A 11 22.30 -9.90 -23.41
N SER A 12 23.23 -10.49 -24.18
CA SER A 12 24.52 -10.94 -23.66
C SER A 12 25.48 -9.78 -23.36
N ALA A 13 25.44 -8.69 -24.14
CA ALA A 13 26.21 -7.47 -23.86
C ALA A 13 25.69 -6.74 -22.62
N MET A 14 24.38 -6.76 -22.39
CA MET A 14 23.79 -6.25 -21.13
C MET A 14 24.14 -7.15 -19.94
N ALA A 15 24.26 -8.46 -20.11
CA ALA A 15 24.69 -9.37 -19.05
C ALA A 15 26.18 -9.18 -18.66
N ALA A 16 27.03 -8.78 -19.58
CA ALA A 16 28.46 -8.54 -19.29
C ALA A 16 28.68 -7.22 -18.52
N SER A 17 27.87 -6.20 -18.71
CA SER A 17 27.89 -4.97 -17.92
C SER A 17 27.10 -5.08 -16.60
N ALA A 18 26.20 -6.08 -16.47
CA ALA A 18 25.43 -6.36 -15.26
C ALA A 18 26.27 -6.99 -14.13
N MET A 19 27.54 -7.31 -14.35
CA MET A 19 28.46 -7.75 -13.29
C MET A 19 28.79 -6.63 -12.28
N ALA A 20 28.54 -5.36 -12.60
CA ALA A 20 28.70 -4.23 -11.69
C ALA A 20 27.41 -3.84 -10.95
N ALA A 21 26.24 -4.20 -11.45
CA ALA A 21 24.95 -3.93 -10.81
C ALA A 21 24.35 -5.24 -10.29
N ASN A 22 24.12 -5.34 -8.98
CA ASN A 22 23.45 -6.49 -8.37
C ASN A 22 21.95 -6.46 -8.72
N VAL A 23 21.59 -6.99 -9.89
CA VAL A 23 20.16 -7.12 -10.29
C VAL A 23 19.58 -8.40 -9.70
N THR A 24 18.50 -8.26 -8.95
CA THR A 24 17.80 -9.37 -8.33
C THR A 24 16.38 -9.45 -8.91
N LEU A 25 16.02 -10.63 -9.42
CA LEU A 25 14.63 -11.01 -9.64
C LEU A 25 14.03 -11.38 -8.27
N TYR A 26 12.87 -10.84 -7.95
CA TYR A 26 12.15 -11.15 -6.72
C TYR A 26 10.65 -11.20 -6.98
N GLY A 27 9.93 -11.78 -6.04
CA GLY A 27 8.48 -11.77 -6.13
C GLY A 27 7.81 -12.53 -5.01
N LYS A 28 6.49 -12.61 -5.13
CA LYS A 28 5.65 -13.45 -4.27
C LYS A 28 4.40 -13.90 -5.00
N ILE A 29 3.97 -15.08 -4.64
CA ILE A 29 2.70 -15.66 -5.04
C ILE A 29 1.89 -15.89 -3.77
N ASP A 30 0.73 -15.27 -3.70
CA ASP A 30 -0.23 -15.40 -2.60
C ASP A 30 -1.56 -15.88 -3.17
N GLN A 31 -1.97 -17.08 -2.79
CA GLN A 31 -3.15 -17.76 -3.29
C GLN A 31 -3.98 -18.24 -2.12
N GLY A 32 -5.29 -18.07 -2.22
CA GLY A 32 -6.18 -18.50 -1.16
C GLY A 32 -7.62 -18.63 -1.61
N PHE A 33 -8.45 -19.03 -0.67
CA PHE A 33 -9.90 -19.12 -0.81
C PHE A 33 -10.55 -18.13 0.13
N GLN A 34 -11.60 -17.48 -0.37
CA GLN A 34 -12.42 -16.54 0.36
C GLN A 34 -13.87 -16.97 0.36
N VAL A 35 -14.47 -16.94 1.53
CA VAL A 35 -15.92 -16.98 1.71
C VAL A 35 -16.37 -15.62 2.18
N GLN A 36 -17.24 -14.97 1.43
CA GLN A 36 -17.77 -13.66 1.79
C GLN A 36 -19.29 -13.74 1.86
N SER A 37 -19.85 -13.36 3.01
CA SER A 37 -21.29 -13.22 3.25
C SER A 37 -21.64 -11.76 3.40
N LYS A 38 -22.48 -11.24 2.50
CA LYS A 38 -22.93 -9.85 2.46
C LYS A 38 -24.43 -9.78 2.65
N LYS A 39 -24.89 -8.86 3.52
CA LYS A 39 -26.29 -8.53 3.72
C LYS A 39 -26.46 -7.02 3.62
N VAL A 40 -27.31 -6.58 2.72
CA VAL A 40 -27.80 -5.19 2.61
C VAL A 40 -29.18 -5.14 3.28
N ASP A 41 -29.49 -4.04 3.97
CA ASP A 41 -30.82 -3.87 4.57
C ASP A 41 -31.89 -3.88 3.47
N GLY A 42 -32.94 -4.69 3.69
CA GLY A 42 -34.01 -4.91 2.71
C GLY A 42 -33.75 -5.97 1.67
N GLU A 43 -32.55 -6.59 1.65
CA GLU A 43 -32.17 -7.64 0.69
C GLU A 43 -31.85 -8.96 1.40
N ASP A 44 -31.89 -10.06 0.65
CA ASP A 44 -31.45 -11.35 1.13
C ASP A 44 -29.92 -11.39 1.30
N ARG A 45 -29.48 -12.28 2.17
CA ARG A 45 -28.04 -12.50 2.37
C ARG A 45 -27.44 -13.24 1.18
N ALA A 46 -26.43 -12.64 0.54
CA ALA A 46 -25.64 -13.28 -0.51
C ALA A 46 -24.36 -13.84 0.08
N THR A 47 -24.03 -15.09 -0.26
CA THR A 47 -22.76 -15.74 0.11
C THR A 47 -22.04 -16.18 -1.15
N THR A 48 -20.77 -15.80 -1.26
CA THR A 48 -19.91 -16.12 -2.39
C THR A 48 -18.67 -16.89 -1.95
N TRP A 49 -18.26 -17.84 -2.77
CA TRP A 49 -17.03 -18.60 -2.64
C TRP A 49 -16.15 -18.33 -3.85
N LYS A 50 -14.88 -18.03 -3.64
CA LYS A 50 -13.95 -17.77 -4.74
C LYS A 50 -12.52 -18.05 -4.38
N GLY A 51 -11.72 -18.49 -5.38
CA GLY A 51 -10.27 -18.40 -5.33
C GLY A 51 -9.84 -16.93 -5.46
N VAL A 52 -8.91 -16.49 -4.63
CA VAL A 52 -8.44 -15.09 -4.60
C VAL A 52 -6.92 -15.06 -4.58
N SER A 53 -6.35 -14.27 -5.47
CA SER A 53 -4.93 -13.92 -5.44
C SER A 53 -4.68 -12.69 -4.59
N GLY A 54 -3.62 -12.71 -3.80
CA GLY A 54 -3.18 -11.55 -3.02
C GLY A 54 -4.10 -11.21 -1.85
N ILE A 55 -4.46 -12.19 -1.02
CA ILE A 55 -5.22 -11.95 0.21
C ILE A 55 -4.32 -11.30 1.25
N SER A 56 -3.25 -11.97 1.67
CA SER A 56 -2.32 -11.45 2.68
C SER A 56 -1.29 -10.50 2.07
N SER A 57 -1.02 -10.62 0.77
CA SER A 57 -0.10 -9.70 0.06
C SER A 57 -0.25 -9.85 -1.45
N GLY A 58 -0.51 -8.77 -2.17
CA GLY A 58 -0.68 -8.81 -3.63
C GLY A 58 0.42 -9.59 -4.35
N SER A 59 0.03 -10.58 -5.17
CA SER A 59 0.96 -11.36 -6.00
C SER A 59 1.67 -10.45 -7.00
N ARG A 60 2.99 -10.62 -7.11
CA ARG A 60 3.85 -9.73 -7.90
C ARG A 60 5.20 -10.35 -8.20
N TRP A 61 5.84 -9.84 -9.22
CA TRP A 61 7.25 -10.07 -9.50
C TRP A 61 7.92 -8.75 -9.86
N GLY A 62 9.22 -8.68 -9.75
CA GLY A 62 9.95 -7.47 -10.08
C GLY A 62 11.45 -7.67 -10.20
N LEU A 63 12.08 -6.65 -10.71
CA LEU A 63 13.53 -6.50 -10.77
C LEU A 63 13.94 -5.34 -9.88
N LYS A 64 14.98 -5.51 -9.12
CA LYS A 64 15.64 -4.44 -8.36
C LYS A 64 17.15 -4.56 -8.49
N GLY A 65 17.82 -3.44 -8.44
CA GLY A 65 19.27 -3.42 -8.48
C GLY A 65 19.83 -2.17 -7.82
N THR A 66 21.11 -2.23 -7.47
CA THR A 66 21.85 -1.10 -6.89
C THR A 66 23.25 -1.06 -7.46
N GLU A 67 23.78 0.15 -7.62
CA GLU A 67 25.14 0.43 -8.06
C GLU A 67 25.76 1.52 -7.19
N GLN A 68 26.98 1.26 -6.70
CA GLN A 68 27.78 2.24 -5.99
C GLN A 68 28.41 3.20 -7.00
N LEU A 69 28.11 4.50 -6.88
CA LEU A 69 28.69 5.54 -7.77
C LEU A 69 29.98 6.11 -7.20
N ALA A 70 29.99 6.42 -5.90
CA ALA A 70 31.09 6.97 -5.14
C ALA A 70 30.86 6.69 -3.64
N ASP A 71 31.80 7.05 -2.79
CA ASP A 71 31.68 6.90 -1.34
C ASP A 71 30.45 7.65 -0.81
N GLY A 72 29.51 6.90 -0.24
CA GLY A 72 28.24 7.43 0.25
C GLY A 72 27.16 7.69 -0.80
N TYR A 73 27.41 7.43 -2.09
CA TYR A 73 26.44 7.62 -3.17
C TYR A 73 26.11 6.29 -3.86
N THR A 74 24.84 5.92 -3.85
CA THR A 74 24.35 4.69 -4.49
C THR A 74 23.11 4.99 -5.30
N VAL A 75 23.09 4.58 -6.57
CA VAL A 75 21.87 4.56 -7.38
C VAL A 75 21.19 3.20 -7.24
N GLY A 76 19.85 3.19 -7.24
CA GLY A 76 19.08 1.97 -7.25
C GLY A 76 17.85 2.09 -8.14
N PHE A 77 17.25 0.96 -8.46
CA PHE A 77 15.98 0.93 -9.18
C PHE A 77 15.08 -0.20 -8.67
N VAL A 78 13.78 -0.02 -8.87
CA VAL A 78 12.75 -1.04 -8.69
C VAL A 78 11.79 -0.96 -9.86
N LEU A 79 11.49 -2.13 -10.46
CA LEU A 79 10.47 -2.34 -11.47
C LEU A 79 9.60 -3.50 -11.01
N GLU A 80 8.33 -3.25 -10.65
CA GLU A 80 7.44 -4.25 -10.05
C GLU A 80 6.10 -4.35 -10.80
N SER A 81 5.72 -5.58 -11.15
CA SER A 81 4.48 -5.92 -11.85
C SER A 81 3.59 -6.80 -10.98
N GLY A 82 2.32 -6.42 -10.83
CA GLY A 82 1.31 -7.22 -10.16
C GLY A 82 0.61 -8.17 -11.13
N PHE A 83 0.19 -9.33 -10.63
CA PHE A 83 -0.59 -10.29 -11.40
C PHE A 83 -1.64 -10.99 -10.53
N ASP A 84 -2.65 -11.56 -11.16
CA ASP A 84 -3.60 -12.45 -10.53
C ASP A 84 -3.18 -13.91 -10.80
N GLY A 85 -2.70 -14.58 -9.78
CA GLY A 85 -2.24 -15.96 -9.92
C GLY A 85 -3.38 -16.97 -10.00
N MET A 86 -4.65 -16.60 -9.76
CA MET A 86 -5.78 -17.51 -9.91
C MET A 86 -6.24 -17.70 -11.36
N ASN A 87 -6.02 -16.70 -12.20
CA ASN A 87 -6.46 -16.74 -13.61
C ASN A 87 -5.34 -16.42 -14.61
N GLY A 88 -4.11 -16.13 -14.11
CA GLY A 88 -2.96 -15.80 -14.94
C GLY A 88 -3.01 -14.40 -15.55
N SER A 89 -4.03 -13.59 -15.26
CA SER A 89 -4.08 -12.24 -15.76
C SER A 89 -3.03 -11.36 -15.10
N GLY A 90 -2.45 -10.44 -15.87
CA GLY A 90 -1.53 -9.42 -15.40
C GLY A 90 -2.01 -8.05 -15.80
N ASN A 91 -1.72 -7.07 -14.99
CA ASN A 91 -1.89 -5.68 -15.38
C ASN A 91 -0.73 -5.26 -16.30
N ASN A 92 -0.80 -4.04 -16.84
CA ASN A 92 0.29 -3.46 -17.62
C ASN A 92 1.64 -3.64 -16.92
N ALA A 93 2.70 -3.81 -17.69
CA ALA A 93 4.05 -3.97 -17.17
C ALA A 93 4.37 -2.83 -16.16
N PHE A 94 4.96 -3.20 -15.03
CA PHE A 94 5.37 -2.29 -13.96
C PHE A 94 4.26 -1.38 -13.41
N ASN A 95 3.07 -1.92 -13.31
CA ASN A 95 1.88 -1.21 -12.80
C ASN A 95 1.96 -0.90 -11.29
N ARG A 96 2.92 -1.50 -10.56
CA ARG A 96 3.15 -1.26 -9.14
C ARG A 96 4.24 -0.21 -8.94
N ASP A 97 5.44 -0.59 -8.64
CA ASP A 97 6.56 0.32 -8.44
C ASP A 97 7.43 0.37 -9.68
N ALA A 98 7.80 1.59 -10.11
CA ALA A 98 8.69 1.82 -11.24
C ALA A 98 9.47 3.12 -10.99
N PHE A 99 10.61 3.02 -10.31
CA PHE A 99 11.36 4.18 -9.89
C PHE A 99 12.88 3.96 -9.85
N LEU A 100 13.61 5.08 -9.88
CA LEU A 100 15.01 5.18 -9.52
C LEU A 100 15.16 5.79 -8.13
N THR A 101 16.21 5.37 -7.42
CA THR A 101 16.63 6.00 -6.16
C THR A 101 18.07 6.51 -6.27
N LEU A 102 18.35 7.62 -5.62
CA LEU A 102 19.68 8.11 -5.35
C LEU A 102 19.85 8.26 -3.84
N ASN A 103 20.64 7.37 -3.25
CA ASN A 103 21.04 7.48 -1.86
C ASN A 103 22.29 8.34 -1.76
N THR A 104 22.28 9.28 -0.82
CA THR A 104 23.38 10.21 -0.55
C THR A 104 23.58 10.33 0.97
N PRO A 105 24.71 10.90 1.45
CA PRO A 105 24.89 11.21 2.86
C PRO A 105 23.80 12.18 3.42
N PHE A 106 23.15 12.92 2.54
CA PHE A 106 22.11 13.89 2.89
C PHE A 106 20.67 13.33 2.84
N GLY A 107 20.50 12.06 2.46
CA GLY A 107 19.23 11.38 2.34
C GLY A 107 19.01 10.71 1.00
N MET A 108 17.82 10.16 0.83
CA MET A 108 17.42 9.40 -0.35
C MET A 108 16.43 10.20 -1.20
N LEU A 109 16.71 10.30 -2.48
CA LEU A 109 15.78 10.78 -3.51
C LEU A 109 15.20 9.60 -4.27
N THR A 110 13.90 9.63 -4.56
CA THR A 110 13.22 8.64 -5.42
C THR A 110 12.46 9.36 -6.51
N VAL A 111 12.61 8.91 -7.76
CA VAL A 111 11.93 9.47 -8.93
C VAL A 111 11.23 8.37 -9.70
N GLY A 112 9.92 8.52 -9.93
CA GLY A 112 9.14 7.57 -10.73
C GLY A 112 7.74 7.31 -10.18
N ARG A 113 7.27 6.07 -10.31
CA ARG A 113 5.98 5.61 -9.78
C ARG A 113 6.19 4.92 -8.43
N THR A 114 5.53 5.42 -7.39
CA THR A 114 5.65 4.93 -6.00
C THR A 114 4.34 5.13 -5.24
N GLY A 115 4.23 4.62 -4.01
CA GLY A 115 3.08 4.88 -3.14
C GLY A 115 3.15 6.27 -2.49
N LYS A 116 2.07 6.71 -1.88
CA LYS A 116 2.00 7.93 -1.05
C LYS A 116 2.53 7.66 0.37
N LEU A 117 2.60 8.70 1.19
CA LEU A 117 3.14 8.57 2.56
C LEU A 117 2.21 7.80 3.52
N SER A 118 0.91 7.72 3.24
CA SER A 118 -0.07 7.09 4.14
C SER A 118 -0.95 6.01 3.49
N ASP A 119 -0.60 5.51 2.30
CA ASP A 119 -1.49 4.66 1.50
C ASP A 119 -1.18 3.15 1.55
N GLY A 120 -0.17 2.74 2.30
CA GLY A 120 0.22 1.34 2.46
C GLY A 120 1.02 0.73 1.32
N ASN A 121 1.44 1.52 0.35
CA ASN A 121 2.38 1.13 -0.70
C ASN A 121 3.82 1.45 -0.32
N THR A 122 4.73 1.34 -1.26
CA THR A 122 6.15 1.66 -1.03
C THR A 122 6.32 3.10 -0.58
N GLY A 123 6.95 3.28 0.57
CA GLY A 123 7.17 4.58 1.22
C GLY A 123 6.09 5.00 2.21
N ASP A 124 5.07 4.17 2.43
CA ASP A 124 4.10 4.35 3.50
C ASP A 124 4.75 4.35 4.88
N ILE A 125 4.37 5.32 5.69
CA ILE A 125 4.80 5.44 7.09
C ILE A 125 3.62 5.42 8.07
N ILE A 126 2.38 5.24 7.59
CA ILE A 126 1.14 5.30 8.37
C ILE A 126 0.36 3.99 8.32
N ALA A 127 -0.25 3.65 7.19
CA ALA A 127 -1.27 2.61 7.13
C ALA A 127 -0.73 1.22 7.51
N GLY A 128 0.46 0.87 7.03
CA GLY A 128 1.12 -0.39 7.36
C GLY A 128 1.65 -0.46 8.80
N GLN A 129 1.76 0.68 9.48
CA GLN A 129 2.24 0.77 10.87
C GLN A 129 1.12 0.85 11.89
N ALA A 130 -0.11 1.10 11.46
CA ALA A 130 -1.27 1.30 12.32
C ALA A 130 -2.11 0.02 12.52
N SER A 131 -1.76 -1.11 11.88
CA SER A 131 -2.52 -2.35 11.96
C SER A 131 -1.60 -3.59 11.94
N PRO A 132 -1.91 -4.65 12.71
CA PRO A 132 -1.17 -5.92 12.66
C PRO A 132 -1.35 -6.66 11.33
N PHE A 133 -2.40 -6.39 10.59
CA PHE A 133 -2.63 -6.92 9.23
C PHE A 133 -1.91 -6.10 8.15
N GLY A 134 -1.25 -4.99 8.54
CA GLY A 134 -0.68 -4.04 7.58
C GLY A 134 -1.78 -3.45 6.70
N THR A 135 -1.55 -3.44 5.38
CA THR A 135 -2.50 -2.96 4.37
C THR A 135 -3.01 -4.08 3.45
N SER A 136 -2.87 -5.31 3.89
CA SER A 136 -3.29 -6.52 3.18
C SER A 136 -4.40 -7.25 3.96
N TYR A 137 -4.72 -8.49 3.61
CA TYR A 137 -5.79 -9.28 4.24
C TYR A 137 -7.22 -8.76 3.96
N LYS A 138 -7.42 -8.12 2.81
CA LYS A 138 -8.75 -7.68 2.34
C LYS A 138 -9.51 -6.91 3.43
N LEU A 139 -10.65 -7.41 3.88
CA LEU A 139 -11.49 -6.76 4.88
C LEU A 139 -10.81 -6.65 6.26
N ALA A 140 -9.92 -7.59 6.60
CA ALA A 140 -9.21 -7.59 7.87
C ALA A 140 -8.16 -6.45 7.97
N ALA A 141 -7.70 -5.91 6.84
CA ALA A 141 -6.86 -4.72 6.81
C ALA A 141 -7.70 -3.47 7.13
N SER A 142 -7.98 -3.26 8.40
CA SER A 142 -8.83 -2.17 8.89
C SER A 142 -8.42 -0.79 8.36
N THR A 143 -7.12 -0.53 8.22
CA THR A 143 -6.60 0.74 7.69
C THR A 143 -6.97 0.98 6.23
N ASN A 144 -7.00 -0.07 5.39
CA ASN A 144 -7.41 0.07 3.99
C ASN A 144 -8.88 0.42 3.81
N THR A 145 -9.71 0.05 4.78
CA THR A 145 -11.16 0.30 4.73
C THR A 145 -11.55 1.58 5.42
N THR A 146 -10.82 2.00 6.44
CA THR A 146 -11.19 3.15 7.29
C THR A 146 -10.35 4.39 7.04
N PHE A 147 -9.06 4.26 6.63
CA PHE A 147 -8.22 5.41 6.27
C PHE A 147 -8.50 5.81 4.82
N VAL A 148 -9.61 6.47 4.61
CA VAL A 148 -10.19 6.76 3.29
C VAL A 148 -9.75 8.11 2.70
N GLY A 149 -8.89 8.83 3.37
CA GLY A 149 -8.43 10.16 2.92
C GLY A 149 -7.72 10.11 1.58
N PHE A 150 -6.90 9.10 1.36
CA PHE A 150 -6.32 8.80 0.06
C PHE A 150 -6.38 7.29 -0.16
N ASN A 151 -7.12 6.87 -1.18
CA ASN A 151 -7.19 5.47 -1.58
C ASN A 151 -5.80 4.92 -1.87
N ASN A 152 -5.68 3.61 -1.77
CA ASN A 152 -4.48 2.78 -1.96
C ASN A 152 -3.90 2.89 -3.40
N ASP A 153 -3.73 4.12 -3.89
CA ASP A 153 -3.26 4.46 -5.22
C ASP A 153 -1.83 4.96 -5.17
N ARG A 154 -1.01 4.44 -6.09
CA ARG A 154 0.33 4.97 -6.32
C ARG A 154 0.29 6.30 -7.03
N THR A 155 1.34 7.09 -6.83
CA THR A 155 1.59 8.34 -7.55
C THR A 155 2.51 8.10 -8.74
N ASP A 156 2.14 8.66 -9.90
CA ASP A 156 3.00 8.71 -11.07
C ASP A 156 3.83 9.99 -11.08
N ARG A 157 5.04 9.93 -11.65
CA ARG A 157 5.92 11.11 -11.79
C ARG A 157 6.21 11.77 -10.44
N ALA A 158 6.40 10.93 -9.43
CA ALA A 158 6.71 11.37 -8.08
C ALA A 158 8.19 11.72 -7.96
N LEU A 159 8.44 12.73 -7.14
CA LEU A 159 9.72 13.03 -6.52
C LEU A 159 9.54 12.93 -5.02
N ARG A 160 10.24 11.98 -4.39
CA ARG A 160 10.24 11.79 -2.95
C ARG A 160 11.62 12.02 -2.37
N TYR A 161 11.66 12.62 -1.20
CA TYR A 161 12.85 12.76 -0.37
C TYR A 161 12.61 12.13 1.00
N VAL A 162 13.61 11.39 1.48
CA VAL A 162 13.68 10.87 2.86
C VAL A 162 15.00 11.29 3.46
N SER A 163 14.98 11.99 4.60
CA SER A 163 16.20 12.45 5.26
C SER A 163 17.02 11.27 5.83
N PRO A 164 18.29 11.49 6.15
CA PRO A 164 19.01 10.59 7.06
C PRO A 164 18.25 10.47 8.39
N LYS A 165 18.56 9.43 9.15
CA LYS A 165 17.98 9.22 10.48
C LYS A 165 18.78 9.98 11.53
N PHE A 166 18.13 10.90 12.24
CA PHE A 166 18.72 11.69 13.33
C PHE A 166 18.09 11.30 14.66
N ALA A 167 18.82 10.61 15.53
CA ALA A 167 18.31 10.14 16.81
C ALA A 167 16.95 9.41 16.71
N GLY A 168 16.75 8.62 15.66
CA GLY A 168 15.50 7.90 15.40
C GLY A 168 14.48 8.64 14.52
N VAL A 169 14.61 9.94 14.33
CA VAL A 169 13.70 10.78 13.51
C VAL A 169 14.10 10.77 12.05
N GLN A 170 13.13 10.67 11.14
CA GLN A 170 13.28 10.89 9.71
C GLN A 170 12.19 11.82 9.19
N PHE A 171 12.56 12.70 8.27
CA PHE A 171 11.65 13.57 7.53
C PHE A 171 11.36 12.98 6.16
N HIS A 172 10.12 13.09 5.72
CA HIS A 172 9.62 12.59 4.45
C HIS A 172 8.92 13.73 3.72
N ALA A 173 9.19 13.87 2.42
CA ALA A 173 8.47 14.79 1.56
C ALA A 173 8.24 14.13 0.20
N GLU A 174 7.07 14.32 -0.37
CA GLU A 174 6.75 13.80 -1.70
C GLU A 174 5.92 14.81 -2.48
N TYR A 175 6.26 14.94 -3.74
CA TYR A 175 5.48 15.67 -4.73
C TYR A 175 5.29 14.81 -5.96
N ALA A 176 4.06 14.76 -6.50
CA ALA A 176 3.78 14.05 -7.74
C ALA A 176 2.88 14.87 -8.66
N ASN A 177 3.23 14.88 -9.94
CA ASN A 177 2.41 15.50 -10.99
C ASN A 177 1.62 14.41 -11.71
N MET A 178 0.50 13.99 -11.12
CA MET A 178 -0.35 12.94 -11.65
C MET A 178 -1.12 13.45 -12.87
N THR A 179 -1.09 12.70 -13.98
CA THR A 179 -1.93 13.00 -15.14
C THR A 179 -3.33 12.44 -14.89
N TYR A 180 -4.35 13.21 -15.28
CA TYR A 180 -5.72 12.69 -15.27
C TYR A 180 -5.85 11.61 -16.36
N LYS A 181 -6.33 10.44 -15.98
CA LYS A 181 -6.72 9.39 -16.92
C LYS A 181 -8.17 9.62 -17.35
N ASN A 182 -8.46 9.44 -18.62
CA ASN A 182 -9.84 9.45 -19.12
C ASN A 182 -10.61 8.21 -18.61
N ALA A 183 -11.90 8.12 -18.94
CA ALA A 183 -12.75 6.98 -18.56
C ALA A 183 -12.20 5.61 -19.02
N ASP A 184 -11.41 5.58 -20.09
CA ASP A 184 -10.76 4.38 -20.63
C ASP A 184 -9.41 4.07 -19.96
N GLY A 185 -9.02 4.81 -18.93
CA GLY A 185 -7.76 4.63 -18.20
C GLY A 185 -6.51 5.08 -18.97
N LYS A 186 -6.66 5.78 -20.11
CA LYS A 186 -5.54 6.30 -20.90
C LYS A 186 -5.15 7.70 -20.43
N ASP A 187 -3.85 7.99 -20.43
CA ASP A 187 -3.35 9.34 -20.18
C ASP A 187 -3.93 10.31 -21.23
N VAL A 188 -4.50 11.41 -20.77
CA VAL A 188 -4.95 12.49 -21.67
C VAL A 188 -3.71 13.21 -22.17
N VAL A 189 -3.24 12.81 -23.36
CA VAL A 189 -2.11 13.47 -24.04
C VAL A 189 -2.56 14.87 -24.45
N GLY A 190 -1.77 15.89 -24.09
CA GLY A 190 -2.13 17.29 -24.37
C GLY A 190 -3.07 17.91 -23.33
N ALA A 191 -3.29 17.25 -22.18
CA ALA A 191 -4.04 17.81 -21.06
C ALA A 191 -3.52 19.19 -20.68
N THR A 192 -4.39 20.19 -20.76
CA THR A 192 -4.12 21.55 -20.30
C THR A 192 -3.87 21.56 -18.79
N ALA A 193 -3.34 22.64 -18.25
CA ALA A 193 -3.11 22.80 -16.80
C ALA A 193 -4.36 22.52 -15.96
N SER A 194 -5.56 22.64 -16.54
CA SER A 194 -6.86 22.39 -15.92
C SER A 194 -7.21 20.92 -15.67
N THR A 195 -6.46 19.96 -16.20
CA THR A 195 -6.75 18.51 -16.04
C THR A 195 -5.71 17.76 -15.21
N LYS A 196 -4.68 18.45 -14.69
CA LYS A 196 -3.58 17.82 -13.94
C LYS A 196 -3.89 17.78 -12.45
N LYS A 197 -3.96 16.58 -11.88
CA LYS A 197 -3.91 16.38 -10.43
C LYS A 197 -2.46 16.49 -9.95
N ARG A 198 -2.26 17.10 -8.79
CA ARG A 198 -0.96 17.15 -8.13
C ARG A 198 -1.11 16.63 -6.70
N TYR A 199 -0.23 15.75 -6.31
CA TYR A 199 -0.14 15.29 -4.93
C TYR A 199 1.03 15.99 -4.25
N GLY A 200 0.88 16.34 -2.98
CA GLY A 200 1.93 16.81 -2.10
C GLY A 200 1.74 16.24 -0.71
N GLY A 201 2.80 15.70 -0.14
CA GLY A 201 2.80 15.12 1.20
C GLY A 201 4.09 15.44 1.94
N ILE A 202 3.97 15.67 3.25
CA ILE A 202 5.08 15.75 4.19
C ILE A 202 4.79 14.83 5.36
N GLY A 203 5.86 14.30 5.98
CA GLY A 203 5.73 13.42 7.12
C GLY A 203 6.96 13.39 7.99
N VAL A 204 6.78 12.97 9.21
CA VAL A 204 7.85 12.69 10.16
C VAL A 204 7.61 11.31 10.75
N SER A 205 8.64 10.48 10.78
CA SER A 205 8.62 9.20 11.48
C SER A 205 9.70 9.17 12.56
N TYR A 206 9.41 8.48 13.64
CA TYR A 206 10.33 8.19 14.72
C TYR A 206 10.36 6.70 15.01
N ALA A 207 11.54 6.12 15.05
CA ALA A 207 11.73 4.72 15.40
C ALA A 207 12.94 4.57 16.32
N ASN A 208 12.71 4.09 17.55
CA ASN A 208 13.75 3.84 18.54
C ASN A 208 13.39 2.62 19.38
N GLY A 209 14.22 1.59 19.32
CA GLY A 209 13.95 0.32 19.99
C GLY A 209 12.58 -0.26 19.60
N PRO A 210 11.71 -0.58 20.59
CA PRO A 210 10.40 -1.17 20.34
C PRO A 210 9.33 -0.17 19.87
N PHE A 211 9.59 1.14 19.92
CA PHE A 211 8.62 2.18 19.64
C PHE A 211 8.75 2.72 18.21
N TYR A 212 7.61 2.85 17.54
CA TYR A 212 7.44 3.57 16.28
C TYR A 212 6.28 4.55 16.38
N ALA A 213 6.46 5.74 15.82
CA ALA A 213 5.39 6.71 15.59
C ALA A 213 5.65 7.49 14.30
N ALA A 214 4.59 7.89 13.61
CA ALA A 214 4.69 8.76 12.44
C ALA A 214 3.45 9.63 12.29
N VAL A 215 3.64 10.81 11.69
CA VAL A 215 2.58 11.72 11.31
C VAL A 215 2.76 12.15 9.86
N THR A 216 1.65 12.36 9.14
CA THR A 216 1.64 12.91 7.78
C THR A 216 0.62 14.02 7.63
N ALA A 217 0.92 14.94 6.70
CA ALA A 217 -0.02 15.90 6.15
C ALA A 217 0.08 15.84 4.62
N GLU A 218 -1.03 15.55 3.96
CA GLU A 218 -1.08 15.24 2.53
C GLU A 218 -2.24 15.98 1.86
N THR A 219 -2.08 16.33 0.59
CA THR A 219 -3.13 16.98 -0.20
C THR A 219 -3.08 16.53 -1.65
N ILE A 220 -4.26 16.50 -2.30
CA ILE A 220 -4.37 16.36 -3.75
C ILE A 220 -4.97 17.65 -4.30
N ARG A 221 -4.20 18.41 -5.07
CA ARG A 221 -4.70 19.56 -5.80
C ARG A 221 -5.41 19.07 -7.06
N LEU A 222 -6.71 19.32 -7.12
CA LEU A 222 -7.55 18.98 -8.26
C LEU A 222 -7.43 20.03 -9.38
N PRO A 223 -7.82 19.71 -10.63
CA PRO A 223 -7.91 20.67 -11.72
C PRO A 223 -8.86 21.83 -11.40
N ALA A 224 -8.59 23.02 -11.92
CA ALA A 224 -9.36 24.23 -11.68
C ALA A 224 -10.78 24.24 -12.28
N SER A 225 -11.13 23.23 -13.08
CA SER A 225 -12.44 23.10 -13.74
C SER A 225 -13.44 22.32 -12.88
N GLY A 226 -13.95 22.93 -11.80
CA GLY A 226 -14.99 22.30 -11.00
C GLY A 226 -15.15 22.94 -9.62
N THR A 227 -16.28 22.65 -8.98
CA THR A 227 -16.60 23.05 -7.59
C THR A 227 -15.92 22.15 -6.56
N ALA A 228 -15.24 21.08 -6.98
CA ALA A 228 -14.59 20.12 -6.09
C ALA A 228 -13.41 20.77 -5.37
N LYS A 229 -13.41 20.70 -4.04
CA LYS A 229 -12.32 21.15 -3.19
C LYS A 229 -11.16 20.16 -3.22
N ASN A 230 -9.97 20.62 -2.85
CA ASN A 230 -8.77 19.80 -2.78
C ASN A 230 -8.82 18.88 -1.55
N PRO A 231 -8.83 17.54 -1.71
CA PRO A 231 -8.79 16.64 -0.58
C PRO A 231 -7.50 16.80 0.24
N GLN A 232 -7.64 16.71 1.55
CA GLN A 232 -6.52 16.73 2.50
C GLN A 232 -6.64 15.55 3.46
N ALA A 233 -5.52 15.01 3.91
CA ALA A 233 -5.48 13.99 4.94
C ALA A 233 -4.35 14.27 5.93
N TYR A 234 -4.66 14.10 7.20
CA TYR A 234 -3.73 14.18 8.31
C TYR A 234 -3.80 12.85 9.04
N ALA A 235 -2.69 12.17 9.18
CA ALA A 235 -2.68 10.85 9.77
C ALA A 235 -1.58 10.70 10.81
N LEU A 236 -1.87 9.84 11.79
CA LEU A 236 -0.98 9.41 12.84
C LEU A 236 -0.98 7.87 12.88
N ALA A 237 0.19 7.28 13.00
CA ALA A 237 0.35 5.87 13.33
C ALA A 237 1.35 5.72 14.47
N MET A 238 1.12 4.73 15.32
CA MET A 238 2.06 4.32 16.35
C MET A 238 1.97 2.82 16.62
N ASN A 239 3.08 2.24 17.01
CA ASN A 239 3.10 0.90 17.54
C ASN A 239 4.21 0.74 18.60
N TYR A 240 4.00 -0.22 19.48
CA TYR A 240 4.98 -0.59 20.51
C TYR A 240 5.07 -2.11 20.65
N ASP A 241 6.28 -2.63 20.60
CA ASP A 241 6.57 -4.05 20.76
C ASP A 241 7.01 -4.33 22.20
N PHE A 242 6.16 -5.01 22.96
CA PHE A 242 6.44 -5.41 24.35
C PHE A 242 7.24 -6.72 24.45
N GLY A 243 7.62 -7.32 23.31
CA GLY A 243 8.25 -8.64 23.23
C GLY A 243 7.25 -9.79 23.27
N VAL A 244 6.28 -9.75 24.17
CA VAL A 244 5.18 -10.74 24.29
C VAL A 244 3.99 -10.43 23.39
N ALA A 245 3.82 -9.16 23.04
CA ALA A 245 2.80 -8.68 22.11
C ALA A 245 3.22 -7.34 21.53
N LYS A 246 2.77 -7.04 20.33
CA LYS A 246 2.91 -5.72 19.70
C LYS A 246 1.53 -5.08 19.55
N VAL A 247 1.40 -3.84 20.04
CA VAL A 247 0.17 -3.05 19.98
C VAL A 247 0.30 -2.00 18.88
N PHE A 248 -0.79 -1.75 18.18
CA PHE A 248 -0.88 -0.81 17.05
C PHE A 248 -2.02 0.16 17.27
N GLY A 249 -1.83 1.40 16.86
CA GLY A 249 -2.86 2.42 16.86
C GLY A 249 -2.67 3.39 15.71
N GLY A 250 -3.77 3.92 15.21
CA GLY A 250 -3.74 4.92 14.16
C GLY A 250 -4.98 5.78 14.15
N TYR A 251 -4.83 6.99 13.63
CA TYR A 251 -5.90 7.95 13.45
C TYR A 251 -5.71 8.70 12.13
N GLN A 252 -6.80 8.98 11.43
CA GLN A 252 -6.82 9.83 10.25
C GLN A 252 -7.99 10.80 10.32
N TYR A 253 -7.70 12.08 10.08
CA TYR A 253 -8.66 13.09 9.71
C TYR A 253 -8.52 13.40 8.22
N ALA A 254 -9.59 13.27 7.45
CA ALA A 254 -9.59 13.56 6.03
C ALA A 254 -10.66 14.61 5.71
N LYS A 255 -10.25 15.65 4.99
CA LYS A 255 -11.06 16.81 4.64
C LYS A 255 -11.37 16.82 3.15
N ASP A 256 -12.59 17.28 2.80
CA ASP A 256 -13.07 17.41 1.43
C ASP A 256 -12.89 16.10 0.61
N ASN A 257 -13.08 14.94 1.27
CA ASN A 257 -12.97 13.62 0.66
C ASN A 257 -14.33 13.10 0.17
N THR A 258 -14.30 12.24 -0.84
CA THR A 258 -15.53 11.71 -1.46
C THR A 258 -16.27 10.72 -0.56
N TRP A 259 -15.58 10.04 0.36
CA TRP A 259 -16.19 9.05 1.23
C TRP A 259 -17.06 9.69 2.32
N GLY A 260 -16.57 10.72 2.98
CA GLY A 260 -17.27 11.41 4.08
C GLY A 260 -18.15 12.57 3.63
N GLY A 261 -18.22 12.86 2.34
CA GLY A 261 -18.98 14.01 1.78
C GLY A 261 -18.26 15.34 1.96
N LYS A 262 -17.73 15.63 3.12
CA LYS A 262 -16.84 16.76 3.44
C LYS A 262 -15.65 16.28 4.25
N ASP A 263 -15.88 16.00 5.51
CA ASP A 263 -14.83 15.61 6.44
C ASP A 263 -15.10 14.21 6.98
N SER A 264 -14.05 13.49 7.34
CA SER A 264 -14.17 12.19 7.99
C SER A 264 -13.07 11.99 9.01
N ASN A 265 -13.40 11.20 10.03
CA ASN A 265 -12.48 10.79 11.09
C ASN A 265 -12.44 9.26 11.12
N ALA A 266 -11.27 8.69 11.28
CA ALA A 266 -11.07 7.26 11.39
C ALA A 266 -10.04 6.93 12.46
N GLY A 267 -10.28 5.86 13.20
CA GLY A 267 -9.36 5.33 14.18
C GLY A 267 -9.25 3.82 14.08
N THR A 268 -8.07 3.28 14.39
CA THR A 268 -7.83 1.83 14.44
C THR A 268 -6.99 1.48 15.66
N LEU A 269 -7.26 0.32 16.22
CA LEU A 269 -6.46 -0.33 17.25
C LEU A 269 -6.23 -1.78 16.87
N GLY A 270 -5.06 -2.31 17.18
CA GLY A 270 -4.74 -3.70 16.88
C GLY A 270 -3.67 -4.26 17.79
N VAL A 271 -3.57 -5.58 17.80
CA VAL A 271 -2.56 -6.32 18.54
C VAL A 271 -2.09 -7.53 17.74
N SER A 272 -0.82 -7.85 17.85
CA SER A 272 -0.28 -9.14 17.41
C SER A 272 0.54 -9.76 18.52
N ALA A 273 0.51 -11.09 18.62
CA ALA A 273 1.28 -11.85 19.60
C ALA A 273 1.80 -13.16 19.00
N PRO A 274 3.00 -13.61 19.38
CA PRO A 274 3.47 -14.96 19.06
C PRO A 274 2.66 -15.99 19.84
N VAL A 275 2.00 -16.90 19.13
CA VAL A 275 1.18 -17.97 19.72
C VAL A 275 1.42 -19.25 18.93
N ALA A 276 1.72 -20.35 19.62
CA ALA A 276 1.87 -21.70 19.05
C ALA A 276 2.76 -21.75 17.80
N GLY A 277 3.88 -21.03 17.79
CA GLY A 277 4.84 -20.99 16.67
C GLY A 277 4.44 -20.08 15.52
N GLY A 278 3.26 -19.46 15.57
CA GLY A 278 2.79 -18.48 14.59
C GLY A 278 2.54 -17.10 15.20
N THR A 279 1.80 -16.27 14.51
CA THR A 279 1.41 -14.92 14.95
C THR A 279 -0.11 -14.79 14.92
N LEU A 280 -0.71 -14.60 16.08
CA LEU A 280 -2.10 -14.21 16.24
C LEU A 280 -2.21 -12.70 16.05
N MET A 281 -3.24 -12.24 15.32
CA MET A 281 -3.50 -10.84 15.01
C MET A 281 -4.96 -10.52 15.29
N ALA A 282 -5.23 -9.35 15.84
CA ALA A 282 -6.59 -8.82 15.97
C ALA A 282 -6.60 -7.31 15.77
N SER A 283 -7.67 -6.79 15.19
CA SER A 283 -7.85 -5.34 15.02
C SER A 283 -9.32 -4.94 15.03
N VAL A 284 -9.57 -3.70 15.43
CA VAL A 284 -10.85 -3.01 15.30
C VAL A 284 -10.62 -1.63 14.71
N ALA A 285 -11.55 -1.14 13.91
CA ALA A 285 -11.48 0.22 13.43
C ALA A 285 -12.90 0.82 13.24
N TYR A 286 -12.95 2.13 13.31
CA TYR A 286 -14.15 2.92 13.12
C TYR A 286 -13.84 4.15 12.28
N ALA A 287 -14.72 4.44 11.32
CA ALA A 287 -14.70 5.69 10.58
C ALA A 287 -16.09 6.35 10.56
N LYS A 288 -16.11 7.67 10.57
CA LYS A 288 -17.33 8.48 10.47
C LYS A 288 -17.10 9.68 9.56
N GLY A 289 -18.00 9.89 8.62
CA GLY A 289 -18.09 11.07 7.77
C GLY A 289 -19.18 12.05 8.22
N ASP A 290 -19.10 13.28 7.74
CA ASP A 290 -20.09 14.35 8.02
C ASP A 290 -21.44 14.10 7.34
N ASN A 291 -21.49 13.20 6.34
CA ASN A 291 -22.71 12.73 5.68
C ASN A 291 -23.41 11.57 6.42
N ASP A 292 -23.12 11.37 7.71
CA ASP A 292 -23.55 10.24 8.53
C ASP A 292 -23.07 8.86 8.06
N HIS A 293 -22.20 8.79 7.10
CA HIS A 293 -21.52 7.56 6.72
C HIS A 293 -20.70 7.03 7.90
N LYS A 294 -20.90 5.78 8.26
CA LYS A 294 -20.19 5.11 9.37
C LYS A 294 -19.73 3.75 8.91
N LEU A 295 -18.49 3.45 9.21
CA LEU A 295 -17.90 2.14 8.95
C LEU A 295 -17.25 1.62 10.23
N THR A 296 -17.64 0.42 10.64
CA THR A 296 -17.02 -0.32 11.75
C THR A 296 -16.44 -1.61 11.21
N THR A 297 -15.21 -1.92 11.57
CA THR A 297 -14.56 -3.19 11.19
C THR A 297 -13.94 -3.86 12.39
N GLY A 298 -13.90 -5.19 12.35
CA GLY A 298 -13.18 -6.00 13.33
C GLY A 298 -12.65 -7.27 12.65
N ALA A 299 -11.46 -7.70 13.04
CA ALA A 299 -10.84 -8.88 12.46
C ALA A 299 -9.96 -9.63 13.47
N ILE A 300 -9.87 -10.93 13.26
CA ILE A 300 -8.91 -11.82 13.91
C ILE A 300 -8.26 -12.69 12.83
N GLY A 301 -6.96 -12.95 12.95
CA GLY A 301 -6.23 -13.77 11.99
C GLY A 301 -5.04 -14.47 12.62
N TYR A 302 -4.59 -15.52 11.94
CA TYR A 302 -3.43 -16.28 12.36
C TYR A 302 -2.54 -16.55 11.15
N LYS A 303 -1.23 -16.34 11.32
CA LYS A 303 -0.21 -16.59 10.33
C LYS A 303 0.84 -17.55 10.89
N TYR A 304 1.10 -18.63 10.16
CA TYR A 304 2.10 -19.64 10.54
C TYR A 304 3.16 -19.78 9.45
N SER A 305 4.43 -19.59 9.82
CA SER A 305 5.57 -19.68 8.91
C SER A 305 6.00 -21.13 8.74
N LEU A 306 5.90 -21.68 7.53
CA LEU A 306 6.42 -23.01 7.16
C LEU A 306 7.92 -22.97 6.90
N SER A 307 8.41 -21.81 6.42
CA SER A 307 9.82 -21.54 6.17
C SER A 307 10.09 -20.03 6.20
N LYS A 308 11.35 -19.61 5.98
CA LYS A 308 11.70 -18.19 5.82
C LYS A 308 11.00 -17.51 4.65
N ARG A 309 10.50 -18.28 3.66
CA ARG A 309 9.89 -17.77 2.43
C ARG A 309 8.43 -18.16 2.27
N THR A 310 7.91 -19.09 3.06
CA THR A 310 6.56 -19.64 2.89
C THR A 310 5.79 -19.57 4.20
N TYR A 311 4.56 -19.06 4.15
CA TYR A 311 3.65 -19.09 5.28
C TYR A 311 2.22 -19.39 4.83
N VAL A 312 1.45 -19.98 5.72
CA VAL A 312 0.00 -20.14 5.61
C VAL A 312 -0.69 -19.17 6.56
N TYR A 313 -1.91 -18.79 6.22
CA TYR A 313 -2.68 -17.85 7.03
C TYR A 313 -4.17 -18.14 6.95
N THR A 314 -4.88 -17.66 7.95
CA THR A 314 -6.35 -17.58 7.96
C THR A 314 -6.77 -16.31 8.68
N ASP A 315 -7.90 -15.74 8.28
CA ASP A 315 -8.51 -14.62 8.97
C ASP A 315 -10.03 -14.65 8.85
N LEU A 316 -10.67 -14.07 9.84
CA LEU A 316 -12.09 -13.77 9.88
C LEU A 316 -12.25 -12.29 10.13
N ALA A 317 -12.99 -11.61 9.26
CA ALA A 317 -13.27 -10.19 9.36
C ALA A 317 -14.76 -9.90 9.25
N TYR A 318 -15.17 -8.84 9.94
CA TYR A 318 -16.53 -8.30 9.89
C TYR A 318 -16.47 -6.81 9.63
N ALA A 319 -17.36 -6.33 8.77
CA ALA A 319 -17.59 -4.90 8.56
C ALA A 319 -19.08 -4.58 8.57
N GLU A 320 -19.44 -3.47 9.18
CA GLU A 320 -20.74 -2.83 9.09
C GLU A 320 -20.54 -1.44 8.49
N ASP A 321 -21.07 -1.25 7.29
CA ASP A 321 -21.05 0.00 6.54
C ASP A 321 -22.47 0.57 6.49
N LYS A 322 -22.63 1.83 6.90
CA LYS A 322 -23.89 2.57 6.88
C LYS A 322 -23.77 3.76 5.93
N ASN A 323 -24.19 3.58 4.66
CA ASN A 323 -24.14 4.63 3.63
C ASN A 323 -25.06 4.32 2.43
N PRO A 324 -26.18 4.97 2.26
CA PRO A 324 -27.23 5.26 3.24
C PRO A 324 -27.83 3.96 3.78
N ALA A 325 -27.82 2.87 2.96
CA ALA A 325 -28.28 1.55 3.38
C ALA A 325 -27.20 0.87 4.24
N LYS A 326 -27.63 0.15 5.26
CA LYS A 326 -26.74 -0.62 6.11
C LYS A 326 -26.32 -1.91 5.40
N THR A 327 -25.00 -2.06 5.22
CA THR A 327 -24.40 -3.28 4.67
C THR A 327 -23.55 -3.97 5.74
N LYS A 328 -23.77 -5.26 5.94
CA LYS A 328 -22.95 -6.12 6.80
C LYS A 328 -22.19 -7.11 5.94
N THR A 329 -20.89 -7.18 6.12
CA THR A 329 -20.02 -8.12 5.41
C THR A 329 -19.24 -8.94 6.41
N THR A 330 -19.28 -10.26 6.28
CA THR A 330 -18.39 -11.20 6.98
C THR A 330 -17.53 -11.87 5.94
N GLU A 331 -16.24 -11.93 6.19
CA GLU A 331 -15.27 -12.50 5.29
C GLU A 331 -14.37 -13.48 6.03
N PHE A 332 -14.23 -14.68 5.49
CA PHE A 332 -13.29 -15.69 5.95
C PHE A 332 -12.31 -16.00 4.84
N ASN A 333 -11.05 -15.97 5.16
CA ASN A 333 -9.96 -16.25 4.23
C ASN A 333 -9.05 -17.35 4.76
N VAL A 334 -8.54 -18.17 3.85
CA VAL A 334 -7.44 -19.12 4.09
C VAL A 334 -6.53 -19.12 2.88
N GLY A 335 -5.22 -19.14 3.10
CA GLY A 335 -4.29 -19.09 1.97
C GLY A 335 -2.86 -19.40 2.33
N MET A 336 -2.03 -19.36 1.30
CA MET A 336 -0.59 -19.55 1.38
C MET A 336 0.14 -18.51 0.54
N CYS A 337 1.20 -17.99 1.09
CA CYS A 337 2.10 -17.04 0.41
C CYS A 337 3.51 -17.60 0.34
N HIS A 338 4.12 -17.54 -0.85
CA HIS A 338 5.52 -17.89 -1.07
C HIS A 338 6.28 -16.71 -1.68
N ASN A 339 7.45 -16.39 -1.10
CA ASN A 339 8.36 -15.37 -1.63
C ASN A 339 9.53 -16.06 -2.35
N PHE A 340 9.94 -15.54 -3.49
CA PHE A 340 11.08 -16.06 -4.28
C PHE A 340 12.06 -14.97 -4.65
#